data_3a662aa5bd258a8a11c6891085791d18
#
_entry.id   3a662aa5bd258a8a11c6891085791d18
#
_cell.length_a   1.000
_cell.length_b   1.000
_cell.length_c   1.000
_cell.angle_alpha   90.00
_cell.angle_beta   90.00
_cell.angle_gamma   90.00
#
_symmetry.space_group_name_H-M   'P 1'
#
loop_
_entity.id
_entity.type
_entity.pdbx_description
1 polymer ?
#
loop_
_entity_poly.entity_id
_entity_poly.type
_entity_poly.pdbx_seq_one_letter_code
_entity_poly.pdbx_strand_id
1 'polypeptide(L)'
;KQMTNKNAYAQSGVDVEAGYEVVERIKKHVARTERAGVMGALGGFGGMFDLSKTGVKEPVLISGTDGVGTKLMLAIKYDKHDTIGQDCVAMCVNDIIAAGAEPLYFLDYIATGKNEPAKLEQVVAGVAEGCVQAGAALIGGETAEMPGMYGEDDYDLAGFAVGVAEKSQIIDGSKVAEGDVILGLASSGIHSNGYSLVRRVFADYTGEEVLPELEGKKLKDVLLEPTRIYVKAALPLIKEELVNGIAHITGGGFIENVPRMFADDLAAEIDESKVPVLPIFKALEKYGEIKHEEMFEIFNMGIGLMLAVKPENVERVKELLDEPVYEIGRIVKKDGASVVIK
;
A
#
# COMPACT_ATOMS: atom_id res chain seq x y z
N LYS A 1 14.44 42.20 -31.14
CA LYS A 1 14.61 40.89 -30.49
C LYS A 1 14.40 41.10 -28.99
N GLN A 2 13.20 40.84 -28.52
CA GLN A 2 12.95 40.77 -27.08
C GLN A 2 13.65 39.51 -26.56
N MET A 3 14.72 39.69 -25.80
CA MET A 3 15.27 38.64 -24.97
C MET A 3 14.24 38.37 -23.85
N THR A 4 13.56 37.25 -23.92
CA THR A 4 12.81 36.75 -22.80
C THR A 4 13.80 36.46 -21.68
N ASN A 5 13.81 37.29 -20.65
CA ASN A 5 14.58 37.08 -19.45
C ASN A 5 14.07 35.79 -18.77
N LYS A 6 14.67 34.64 -19.09
CA LYS A 6 14.51 33.47 -18.25
C LYS A 6 15.06 33.81 -16.88
N ASN A 7 14.24 33.71 -15.86
CA ASN A 7 14.69 33.93 -14.48
C ASN A 7 15.79 32.91 -14.10
N ALA A 8 16.53 33.17 -13.03
CA ALA A 8 17.64 32.32 -12.61
C ALA A 8 17.21 30.86 -12.36
N TYR A 9 15.99 30.62 -11.91
CA TYR A 9 15.44 29.27 -11.72
C TYR A 9 15.31 28.51 -13.04
N ALA A 10 14.76 29.16 -14.07
CA ALA A 10 14.62 28.54 -15.39
C ALA A 10 15.98 28.23 -16.03
N GLN A 11 17.00 29.04 -15.75
CA GLN A 11 18.36 28.79 -16.21
C GLN A 11 18.98 27.54 -15.55
N SER A 12 18.58 27.20 -14.33
CA SER A 12 19.02 25.99 -13.63
C SER A 12 18.12 24.77 -13.86
N GLY A 13 17.15 24.87 -14.76
CA GLY A 13 16.24 23.77 -15.12
C GLY A 13 15.00 23.63 -14.25
N VAL A 14 14.73 24.61 -13.37
CA VAL A 14 13.54 24.61 -12.49
C VAL A 14 12.46 25.53 -13.09
N ASP A 15 11.25 24.97 -13.31
CA ASP A 15 10.09 25.68 -13.81
C ASP A 15 9.13 26.04 -12.66
N VAL A 16 9.24 27.26 -12.16
CA VAL A 16 8.41 27.76 -11.04
C VAL A 16 6.94 27.87 -11.43
N GLU A 17 6.64 28.28 -12.65
CA GLU A 17 5.25 28.39 -13.12
C GLU A 17 4.58 27.03 -13.23
N ALA A 18 5.30 26.01 -13.69
CA ALA A 18 4.82 24.62 -13.69
C ALA A 18 4.51 24.15 -12.28
N GLY A 19 5.34 24.53 -11.29
CA GLY A 19 5.08 24.25 -9.88
C GLY A 19 3.77 24.84 -9.38
N TYR A 20 3.49 26.09 -9.71
CA TYR A 20 2.21 26.75 -9.37
C TYR A 20 1.03 26.08 -10.07
N GLU A 21 1.18 25.67 -11.31
CA GLU A 21 0.15 24.95 -12.05
C GLU A 21 -0.19 23.61 -11.42
N VAL A 22 0.81 22.84 -10.94
CA VAL A 22 0.58 21.58 -10.20
C VAL A 22 -0.30 21.83 -8.98
N VAL A 23 0.05 22.82 -8.16
CA VAL A 23 -0.71 23.16 -6.95
C VAL A 23 -2.17 23.48 -7.27
N GLU A 24 -2.41 24.23 -8.36
CA GLU A 24 -3.78 24.55 -8.77
C GLU A 24 -4.54 23.31 -9.25
N ARG A 25 -3.91 22.49 -10.07
CA ARG A 25 -4.54 21.28 -10.63
C ARG A 25 -4.92 20.24 -9.57
N ILE A 26 -4.16 20.12 -8.48
CA ILE A 26 -4.40 19.09 -7.45
C ILE A 26 -5.49 19.46 -6.45
N LYS A 27 -5.90 20.73 -6.35
CA LYS A 27 -6.88 21.20 -5.35
C LYS A 27 -8.18 20.38 -5.35
N LYS A 28 -8.72 20.11 -6.52
CA LYS A 28 -9.96 19.31 -6.65
C LYS A 28 -9.82 17.88 -6.16
N HIS A 29 -8.64 17.29 -6.33
CA HIS A 29 -8.35 15.93 -5.87
C HIS A 29 -8.18 15.89 -4.35
N VAL A 30 -7.46 16.85 -3.80
CA VAL A 30 -7.26 16.98 -2.35
C VAL A 30 -8.58 17.21 -1.62
N ALA A 31 -9.47 18.04 -2.20
CA ALA A 31 -10.79 18.31 -1.62
C ALA A 31 -11.63 17.05 -1.39
N ARG A 32 -11.48 16.02 -2.23
CA ARG A 32 -12.17 14.73 -2.06
C ARG A 32 -11.77 13.99 -0.78
N THR A 33 -10.65 14.32 -0.19
CA THR A 33 -10.10 13.62 0.97
C THR A 33 -10.46 14.29 2.31
N GLU A 34 -11.23 15.37 2.29
CA GLU A 34 -11.61 16.07 3.51
C GLU A 34 -12.33 15.17 4.50
N ARG A 35 -12.01 15.35 5.77
CA ARG A 35 -12.66 14.64 6.87
C ARG A 35 -12.67 15.49 8.14
N ALA A 36 -13.47 15.08 9.12
CA ALA A 36 -13.48 15.69 10.44
C ALA A 36 -12.08 15.64 11.08
N GLY A 37 -11.65 16.74 11.61
CA GLY A 37 -10.33 16.91 12.23
C GLY A 37 -9.36 17.76 11.40
N VAL A 38 -9.53 17.83 10.09
CA VAL A 38 -8.69 18.67 9.24
C VAL A 38 -8.88 20.14 9.60
N MET A 39 -7.78 20.86 9.79
CA MET A 39 -7.76 22.29 10.11
C MET A 39 -6.93 23.05 9.08
N GLY A 40 -7.42 24.23 8.69
CA GLY A 40 -6.73 25.08 7.73
C GLY A 40 -6.88 24.61 6.29
N ALA A 41 -6.17 25.29 5.39
CA ALA A 41 -6.14 25.00 3.97
C ALA A 41 -4.74 24.56 3.54
N LEU A 42 -4.64 23.94 2.36
CA LEU A 42 -3.36 23.66 1.71
C LEU A 42 -2.55 24.95 1.51
N GLY A 43 -1.24 24.87 1.68
CA GLY A 43 -0.31 25.99 1.41
C GLY A 43 0.24 26.66 2.67
N GLY A 44 -0.13 26.22 3.88
CA GLY A 44 0.54 26.61 5.11
C GLY A 44 1.89 25.89 5.30
N PHE A 45 2.61 26.20 6.38
CA PHE A 45 3.89 25.53 6.66
C PHE A 45 3.75 24.05 7.02
N GLY A 46 2.58 23.65 7.54
CA GLY A 46 2.31 22.26 7.89
C GLY A 46 0.82 21.96 7.84
N GLY A 47 0.50 20.68 7.71
CA GLY A 47 -0.86 20.20 7.86
C GLY A 47 -1.26 20.13 9.33
N MET A 48 -2.49 20.53 9.65
CA MET A 48 -3.02 20.49 11.01
C MET A 48 -4.20 19.56 11.11
N PHE A 49 -4.22 18.75 12.15
CA PHE A 49 -5.31 17.81 12.43
C PHE A 49 -5.70 17.85 13.91
N ASP A 50 -6.97 18.06 14.18
CA ASP A 50 -7.51 18.11 15.55
C ASP A 50 -7.88 16.69 16.02
N LEU A 51 -7.03 16.11 16.87
CA LEU A 51 -7.24 14.78 17.45
C LEU A 51 -8.52 14.66 18.28
N SER A 52 -9.00 15.76 18.87
CA SER A 52 -10.22 15.72 19.68
C SER A 52 -11.46 15.32 18.86
N LYS A 53 -11.41 15.45 17.56
CA LYS A 53 -12.49 15.07 16.65
C LYS A 53 -12.58 13.56 16.37
N THR A 54 -11.59 12.79 16.81
CA THR A 54 -11.57 11.33 16.60
C THR A 54 -12.44 10.55 17.58
N GLY A 55 -12.76 11.15 18.75
CA GLY A 55 -13.50 10.48 19.82
C GLY A 55 -12.67 9.45 20.59
N VAL A 56 -11.37 9.32 20.31
CA VAL A 56 -10.46 8.42 21.03
C VAL A 56 -10.13 9.00 22.40
N LYS A 57 -10.27 8.18 23.44
CA LYS A 57 -10.11 8.61 24.83
C LYS A 57 -8.65 8.62 25.28
N GLU A 58 -7.93 7.54 25.00
CA GLU A 58 -6.50 7.42 25.27
C GLU A 58 -5.75 7.23 23.95
N PRO A 59 -5.51 8.33 23.22
CA PRO A 59 -4.96 8.23 21.86
C PRO A 59 -3.49 7.87 21.87
N VAL A 60 -3.15 6.89 21.03
CA VAL A 60 -1.76 6.57 20.65
C VAL A 60 -1.64 6.80 19.14
N LEU A 61 -0.67 7.63 18.76
CA LEU A 61 -0.38 7.87 17.35
C LEU A 61 0.50 6.79 16.79
N ILE A 62 0.15 6.31 15.62
CA ILE A 62 0.91 5.33 14.87
C ILE A 62 1.18 5.92 13.49
N SER A 63 2.45 5.99 13.11
CA SER A 63 2.87 6.55 11.83
C SER A 63 3.61 5.51 11.00
N GLY A 64 3.52 5.66 9.69
CA GLY A 64 4.23 4.85 8.74
C GLY A 64 4.68 5.70 7.56
N THR A 65 5.87 5.40 7.06
CA THR A 65 6.41 5.99 5.84
C THR A 65 6.87 4.89 4.92
N ASP A 66 6.61 5.06 3.64
CA ASP A 66 7.02 4.11 2.62
C ASP A 66 7.09 4.77 1.25
N GLY A 67 7.85 4.15 0.35
CA GLY A 67 7.85 4.49 -1.06
C GLY A 67 7.10 3.44 -1.88
N VAL A 68 6.84 3.75 -3.13
CA VAL A 68 6.24 2.77 -4.05
C VAL A 68 7.25 1.71 -4.48
N GLY A 69 8.52 2.10 -4.60
CA GLY A 69 9.56 1.22 -5.11
C GLY A 69 9.59 1.13 -6.63
N THR A 70 10.17 0.05 -7.14
CA THR A 70 10.47 -0.06 -8.59
C THR A 70 9.25 -0.32 -9.48
N LYS A 71 8.05 -0.51 -8.91
CA LYS A 71 6.80 -0.47 -9.67
C LYS A 71 6.64 0.83 -10.44
N LEU A 72 7.19 1.94 -9.90
CA LEU A 72 7.23 3.24 -10.59
C LEU A 72 7.84 3.15 -11.99
N MET A 73 8.85 2.31 -12.18
CA MET A 73 9.50 2.16 -13.49
C MET A 73 8.55 1.57 -14.53
N LEU A 74 7.59 0.74 -14.11
CA LEU A 74 6.54 0.24 -15.01
C LEU A 74 5.49 1.30 -15.30
N ALA A 75 5.13 2.13 -14.33
CA ALA A 75 4.25 3.27 -14.55
C ALA A 75 4.85 4.23 -15.58
N ILE A 76 6.14 4.49 -15.49
CA ILE A 76 6.88 5.33 -16.45
C ILE A 76 6.94 4.64 -17.83
N LYS A 77 7.32 3.37 -17.87
CA LYS A 77 7.43 2.58 -19.11
C LYS A 77 6.12 2.52 -19.89
N TYR A 78 5.00 2.33 -19.19
CA TYR A 78 3.68 2.21 -19.81
C TYR A 78 2.90 3.52 -19.86
N ASP A 79 3.52 4.63 -19.45
CA ASP A 79 2.91 5.97 -19.39
C ASP A 79 1.53 5.97 -18.71
N LYS A 80 1.46 5.30 -17.56
CA LYS A 80 0.26 5.23 -16.72
C LYS A 80 0.57 5.69 -15.31
N HIS A 81 0.11 6.89 -14.96
CA HIS A 81 0.50 7.58 -13.73
C HIS A 81 -0.67 7.80 -12.75
N ASP A 82 -1.89 7.48 -13.14
CA ASP A 82 -3.11 7.80 -12.39
C ASP A 82 -3.45 6.80 -11.28
N THR A 83 -2.78 5.65 -11.23
CA THR A 83 -3.05 4.62 -10.21
C THR A 83 -1.89 4.40 -9.23
N ILE A 84 -0.68 4.80 -9.60
CA ILE A 84 0.50 4.53 -8.78
C ILE A 84 0.47 5.21 -7.41
N GLY A 85 -0.25 6.32 -7.27
CA GLY A 85 -0.47 6.99 -5.99
C GLY A 85 -1.26 6.15 -5.00
N GLN A 86 -2.16 5.30 -5.48
CA GLN A 86 -2.90 4.37 -4.61
C GLN A 86 -1.94 3.37 -3.95
N ASP A 87 -0.93 2.89 -4.67
CA ASP A 87 0.11 2.01 -4.12
C ASP A 87 0.87 2.70 -2.99
N CYS A 88 1.23 3.95 -3.17
CA CYS A 88 1.93 4.73 -2.16
C CYS A 88 1.12 4.83 -0.86
N VAL A 89 -0.15 5.18 -0.96
CA VAL A 89 -1.04 5.29 0.20
C VAL A 89 -1.23 3.92 0.85
N ALA A 90 -1.50 2.89 0.07
CA ALA A 90 -1.74 1.53 0.57
C ALA A 90 -0.59 1.00 1.41
N MET A 91 0.65 1.20 0.96
CA MET A 91 1.83 0.73 1.69
C MET A 91 1.94 1.37 3.09
N CYS A 92 1.56 2.64 3.22
CA CYS A 92 1.58 3.34 4.50
C CYS A 92 0.39 2.98 5.40
N VAL A 93 -0.84 3.03 4.86
CA VAL A 93 -2.05 2.89 5.69
C VAL A 93 -2.35 1.44 6.07
N ASN A 94 -1.96 0.47 5.25
CA ASN A 94 -2.11 -0.94 5.60
C ASN A 94 -1.20 -1.33 6.78
N ASP A 95 -0.03 -0.73 6.91
CA ASP A 95 0.83 -0.91 8.08
C ASP A 95 0.21 -0.29 9.34
N ILE A 96 -0.44 0.86 9.21
CA ILE A 96 -1.14 1.51 10.32
C ILE A 96 -2.29 0.65 10.81
N ILE A 97 -3.11 0.12 9.91
CA ILE A 97 -4.24 -0.73 10.26
C ILE A 97 -3.78 -2.04 10.91
N ALA A 98 -2.61 -2.56 10.51
CA ALA A 98 -2.03 -3.77 11.09
C ALA A 98 -1.68 -3.60 12.57
N ALA A 99 -1.43 -2.37 13.01
CA ALA A 99 -1.20 -2.03 14.41
C ALA A 99 -2.48 -1.69 15.19
N GLY A 100 -3.64 -1.75 14.56
CA GLY A 100 -4.92 -1.46 15.19
C GLY A 100 -5.32 0.01 15.19
N ALA A 101 -4.71 0.83 14.33
CA ALA A 101 -4.97 2.25 14.24
C ALA A 101 -5.82 2.62 13.02
N GLU A 102 -6.59 3.69 13.17
CA GLU A 102 -7.31 4.33 12.08
C GLU A 102 -6.43 5.40 11.43
N PRO A 103 -6.16 5.31 10.12
CA PRO A 103 -5.46 6.38 9.41
C PRO A 103 -6.25 7.70 9.48
N LEU A 104 -5.55 8.78 9.79
CA LEU A 104 -6.15 10.12 9.92
C LEU A 104 -5.78 11.01 8.75
N TYR A 105 -4.48 11.08 8.43
CA TYR A 105 -3.99 11.94 7.37
C TYR A 105 -2.74 11.37 6.71
N PHE A 106 -2.47 11.91 5.53
CA PHE A 106 -1.39 11.49 4.65
C PHE A 106 -0.67 12.72 4.08
N LEU A 107 0.64 12.60 3.92
CA LEU A 107 1.48 13.55 3.20
C LEU A 107 2.29 12.80 2.16
N ASP A 108 2.42 13.36 0.97
CA ASP A 108 3.26 12.80 -0.08
C ASP A 108 4.56 13.59 -0.28
N TYR A 109 5.56 12.90 -0.83
CA TYR A 109 6.77 13.50 -1.37
C TYR A 109 6.96 13.00 -2.78
N ILE A 110 6.99 13.92 -3.74
CA ILE A 110 7.25 13.63 -5.15
C ILE A 110 8.54 14.33 -5.56
N ALA A 111 9.54 13.57 -5.99
CA ALA A 111 10.75 14.10 -6.59
C ALA A 111 10.73 13.77 -8.08
N THR A 112 10.96 14.76 -8.93
CA THR A 112 10.89 14.59 -10.39
C THR A 112 12.04 15.28 -11.08
N GLY A 113 12.46 14.74 -12.22
CA GLY A 113 13.49 15.38 -13.06
C GLY A 113 12.95 16.62 -13.77
N LYS A 114 11.71 16.56 -14.20
CA LYS A 114 11.00 17.66 -14.87
C LYS A 114 9.58 17.76 -14.37
N ASN A 115 9.18 18.97 -14.02
CA ASN A 115 7.84 19.24 -13.55
C ASN A 115 6.86 19.32 -14.72
N GLU A 116 6.11 18.24 -14.94
CA GLU A 116 5.06 18.14 -15.95
C GLU A 116 3.69 18.16 -15.26
N PRO A 117 2.99 19.30 -15.24
CA PRO A 117 1.77 19.47 -14.43
C PRO A 117 0.70 18.42 -14.66
N ALA A 118 0.42 18.07 -15.91
CA ALA A 118 -0.60 17.07 -16.22
C ALA A 118 -0.24 15.68 -15.70
N LYS A 119 1.02 15.27 -15.78
CA LYS A 119 1.53 14.00 -15.26
C LYS A 119 1.50 13.96 -13.74
N LEU A 120 1.97 15.01 -13.09
CA LEU A 120 1.99 15.09 -11.62
C LEU A 120 0.58 15.19 -11.03
N GLU A 121 -0.35 15.85 -11.73
CA GLU A 121 -1.77 15.80 -11.36
C GLU A 121 -2.29 14.36 -11.31
N GLN A 122 -1.96 13.54 -12.30
CA GLN A 122 -2.36 12.12 -12.31
C GLN A 122 -1.80 11.36 -11.09
N VAL A 123 -0.53 11.59 -10.78
CA VAL A 123 0.10 10.96 -9.60
C VAL A 123 -0.63 11.32 -8.32
N VAL A 124 -0.91 12.62 -8.13
CA VAL A 124 -1.64 13.10 -6.94
C VAL A 124 -3.09 12.63 -6.95
N ALA A 125 -3.73 12.53 -8.12
CA ALA A 125 -5.09 11.97 -8.22
C ALA A 125 -5.12 10.52 -7.68
N GLY A 126 -4.11 9.73 -7.98
CA GLY A 126 -3.95 8.38 -7.42
C GLY A 126 -3.76 8.39 -5.90
N VAL A 127 -2.93 9.31 -5.39
CA VAL A 127 -2.75 9.50 -3.94
C VAL A 127 -4.08 9.87 -3.28
N ALA A 128 -4.81 10.82 -3.85
CA ALA A 128 -6.11 11.25 -3.33
C ALA A 128 -7.12 10.10 -3.32
N GLU A 129 -7.18 9.30 -4.37
CA GLU A 129 -8.05 8.12 -4.42
C GLU A 129 -7.69 7.12 -3.32
N GLY A 130 -6.41 6.86 -3.12
CA GLY A 130 -5.95 6.02 -2.00
C GLY A 130 -6.37 6.57 -0.65
N CYS A 131 -6.26 7.88 -0.45
CA CYS A 131 -6.71 8.55 0.77
C CYS A 131 -8.22 8.41 0.99
N VAL A 132 -9.02 8.55 -0.06
CA VAL A 132 -10.48 8.32 0.00
C VAL A 132 -10.78 6.90 0.44
N GLN A 133 -10.13 5.91 -0.14
CA GLN A 133 -10.30 4.51 0.23
C GLN A 133 -9.88 4.24 1.68
N ALA A 134 -8.85 4.92 2.17
CA ALA A 134 -8.38 4.79 3.54
C ALA A 134 -9.20 5.62 4.57
N GLY A 135 -10.04 6.53 4.11
CA GLY A 135 -10.70 7.49 4.98
C GLY A 135 -9.75 8.50 5.63
N ALA A 136 -8.59 8.75 5.01
CA ALA A 136 -7.57 9.68 5.48
C ALA A 136 -7.57 10.96 4.64
N ALA A 137 -7.22 12.08 5.26
CA ALA A 137 -7.10 13.35 4.54
C ALA A 137 -5.69 13.52 3.97
N LEU A 138 -5.60 13.97 2.74
CA LEU A 138 -4.34 14.45 2.16
C LEU A 138 -4.16 15.91 2.59
N ILE A 139 -3.36 16.14 3.63
CA ILE A 139 -3.27 17.47 4.28
C ILE A 139 -2.05 18.27 3.89
N GLY A 140 -1.15 17.70 3.13
CA GLY A 140 0.06 18.37 2.69
C GLY A 140 0.92 17.46 1.83
N GLY A 141 2.05 17.96 1.45
CA GLY A 141 3.01 17.23 0.64
C GLY A 141 4.07 18.16 0.08
N GLU A 142 4.99 17.60 -0.68
CA GLU A 142 6.07 18.32 -1.35
C GLU A 142 6.26 17.75 -2.75
N THR A 143 6.40 18.63 -3.73
CA THR A 143 6.86 18.28 -5.07
C THR A 143 8.16 19.02 -5.35
N ALA A 144 9.25 18.27 -5.51
CA ALA A 144 10.57 18.81 -5.76
C ALA A 144 11.01 18.51 -7.20
N GLU A 145 11.27 19.56 -7.97
CA GLU A 145 11.93 19.43 -9.27
C GLU A 145 13.44 19.38 -9.05
N MET A 146 14.04 18.28 -9.46
CA MET A 146 15.46 17.98 -9.19
C MET A 146 16.17 17.57 -10.50
N PRO A 147 16.36 18.53 -11.41
CA PRO A 147 17.04 18.26 -12.67
C PRO A 147 18.49 17.81 -12.41
N GLY A 148 18.94 16.78 -13.14
CA GLY A 148 20.25 16.21 -12.98
C GLY A 148 20.34 15.08 -11.93
N MET A 149 19.47 15.07 -10.92
CA MET A 149 19.34 13.95 -9.99
C MET A 149 18.42 12.87 -10.54
N TYR A 150 17.32 13.29 -11.18
CA TYR A 150 16.37 12.43 -11.90
C TYR A 150 16.39 12.75 -13.38
N GLY A 151 16.21 11.73 -14.22
CA GLY A 151 15.96 11.94 -15.66
C GLY A 151 14.65 12.71 -15.90
N GLU A 152 14.49 13.29 -17.08
CA GLU A 152 13.31 14.12 -17.40
C GLU A 152 11.97 13.38 -17.20
N ASP A 153 11.93 12.09 -17.51
CA ASP A 153 10.73 11.27 -17.38
C ASP A 153 10.60 10.59 -16.03
N ASP A 154 11.63 10.67 -15.19
CA ASP A 154 11.71 9.93 -13.94
C ASP A 154 11.13 10.73 -12.77
N TYR A 155 10.50 10.01 -11.87
CA TYR A 155 10.07 10.55 -10.60
C TYR A 155 10.08 9.45 -9.52
N ASP A 156 10.16 9.90 -8.27
CA ASP A 156 9.98 9.05 -7.11
C ASP A 156 8.79 9.54 -6.28
N LEU A 157 8.12 8.61 -5.63
CA LEU A 157 6.92 8.87 -4.86
C LEU A 157 7.02 8.14 -3.53
N ALA A 158 6.93 8.88 -2.46
CA ALA A 158 6.89 8.36 -1.10
C ALA A 158 5.78 9.02 -0.31
N GLY A 159 5.37 8.38 0.76
CA GLY A 159 4.31 8.87 1.62
C GLY A 159 4.62 8.73 3.09
N PHE A 160 3.87 9.49 3.86
CA PHE A 160 3.87 9.43 5.30
C PHE A 160 2.42 9.54 5.80
N ALA A 161 2.01 8.57 6.61
CA ALA A 161 0.67 8.52 7.16
C ALA A 161 0.72 8.52 8.69
N VAL A 162 -0.27 9.13 9.30
CA VAL A 162 -0.48 9.11 10.74
C VAL A 162 -1.87 8.59 11.04
N GLY A 163 -1.95 7.64 11.94
CA GLY A 163 -3.19 7.09 12.44
C GLY A 163 -3.28 7.20 13.96
N VAL A 164 -4.45 6.92 14.49
CA VAL A 164 -4.72 6.90 15.93
C VAL A 164 -5.34 5.58 16.34
N ALA A 165 -4.86 5.03 17.44
CA ALA A 165 -5.48 3.89 18.09
C ALA A 165 -5.97 4.26 19.48
N GLU A 166 -7.06 3.62 19.92
CA GLU A 166 -7.37 3.55 21.35
C GLU A 166 -6.30 2.67 22.00
N LYS A 167 -5.66 3.14 23.05
CA LYS A 167 -4.54 2.44 23.70
C LYS A 167 -4.86 0.98 24.03
N SER A 168 -6.09 0.71 24.48
CA SER A 168 -6.54 -0.65 24.81
C SER A 168 -6.78 -1.54 23.59
N GLN A 169 -6.82 -0.97 22.38
CA GLN A 169 -7.12 -1.68 21.13
C GLN A 169 -5.90 -1.81 20.21
N ILE A 170 -4.73 -1.40 20.65
CA ILE A 170 -3.48 -1.60 19.89
C ILE A 170 -3.27 -3.10 19.66
N ILE A 171 -2.93 -3.43 18.42
CA ILE A 171 -2.60 -4.79 18.00
C ILE A 171 -1.09 -4.91 17.89
N ASP A 172 -0.48 -5.67 18.78
CA ASP A 172 0.98 -5.89 18.86
C ASP A 172 1.36 -7.38 18.81
N GLY A 173 0.39 -8.25 18.55
CA GLY A 173 0.59 -9.70 18.49
C GLY A 173 0.59 -10.40 19.86
N SER A 174 0.54 -9.68 20.97
CA SER A 174 0.59 -10.26 22.33
C SER A 174 -0.62 -11.12 22.68
N LYS A 175 -1.75 -10.90 22.01
CA LYS A 175 -2.99 -11.66 22.23
C LYS A 175 -3.13 -12.89 21.33
N VAL A 176 -2.25 -13.04 20.34
CA VAL A 176 -2.27 -14.20 19.46
C VAL A 176 -1.83 -15.44 20.25
N ALA A 177 -2.61 -16.50 20.15
CA ALA A 177 -2.39 -17.72 20.90
C ALA A 177 -2.51 -18.97 20.01
N GLU A 178 -1.92 -20.06 20.47
CA GLU A 178 -2.09 -21.38 19.86
C GLU A 178 -3.59 -21.69 19.70
N GLY A 179 -3.99 -22.17 18.53
CA GLY A 179 -5.37 -22.45 18.20
C GLY A 179 -6.10 -21.32 17.48
N ASP A 180 -5.54 -20.11 17.43
CA ASP A 180 -6.10 -19.04 16.61
C ASP A 180 -6.13 -19.45 15.13
N VAL A 181 -7.20 -19.10 14.45
CA VAL A 181 -7.39 -19.33 13.02
C VAL A 181 -6.72 -18.23 12.24
N ILE A 182 -6.02 -18.55 11.17
CA ILE A 182 -5.47 -17.58 10.24
C ILE A 182 -6.47 -17.39 9.09
N LEU A 183 -7.03 -16.19 9.02
CA LEU A 183 -7.92 -15.76 7.93
C LEU A 183 -7.13 -14.89 6.96
N GLY A 184 -7.30 -15.14 5.67
CA GLY A 184 -6.71 -14.33 4.61
C GLY A 184 -7.72 -13.48 3.89
N LEU A 185 -7.37 -12.23 3.60
CA LEU A 185 -8.10 -11.35 2.70
C LEU A 185 -7.35 -11.24 1.37
N ALA A 186 -8.09 -11.36 0.27
CA ALA A 186 -7.53 -11.38 -1.06
C ALA A 186 -6.68 -10.14 -1.36
N SER A 187 -5.56 -10.35 -2.05
CA SER A 187 -4.84 -9.26 -2.71
C SER A 187 -5.50 -8.91 -4.05
N SER A 188 -5.21 -7.72 -4.56
CA SER A 188 -5.66 -7.28 -5.88
C SER A 188 -4.69 -7.69 -6.99
N GLY A 189 -3.52 -8.18 -6.66
CA GLY A 189 -2.46 -8.53 -7.57
C GLY A 189 -1.12 -8.61 -6.84
N ILE A 190 -0.06 -8.24 -7.53
CA ILE A 190 1.31 -8.23 -6.98
C ILE A 190 1.43 -7.21 -5.84
N HIS A 191 0.58 -6.22 -5.80
CA HIS A 191 0.66 -5.05 -4.94
C HIS A 191 1.88 -4.18 -5.31
N SER A 192 2.81 -3.93 -4.37
CA SER A 192 3.93 -3.02 -4.62
C SER A 192 5.29 -3.64 -4.30
N ASN A 193 5.36 -4.95 -4.08
CA ASN A 193 6.57 -5.64 -3.69
C ASN A 193 6.98 -6.73 -4.69
N GLY A 194 8.27 -7.01 -4.75
CA GLY A 194 8.83 -7.99 -5.68
C GLY A 194 9.04 -7.47 -7.10
N TYR A 195 8.90 -6.18 -7.33
CA TYR A 195 8.91 -5.60 -8.68
C TYR A 195 10.28 -5.58 -9.36
N SER A 196 11.38 -5.64 -8.64
CA SER A 196 12.69 -5.82 -9.27
C SER A 196 12.75 -7.15 -10.02
N LEU A 197 12.21 -8.21 -9.42
CA LEU A 197 12.09 -9.52 -10.06
C LEU A 197 11.04 -9.51 -11.19
N VAL A 198 9.87 -8.93 -10.97
CA VAL A 198 8.81 -8.79 -11.97
C VAL A 198 9.34 -8.11 -13.22
N ARG A 199 10.06 -7.00 -13.08
CA ARG A 199 10.66 -6.27 -14.18
C ARG A 199 11.70 -7.08 -14.92
N ARG A 200 12.47 -7.89 -14.22
CA ARG A 200 13.45 -8.79 -14.85
C ARG A 200 12.77 -9.88 -15.64
N VAL A 201 11.74 -10.51 -15.08
CA VAL A 201 10.99 -11.61 -15.75
C VAL A 201 10.36 -11.12 -17.06
N PHE A 202 9.78 -9.93 -17.04
CA PHE A 202 9.06 -9.38 -18.20
C PHE A 202 9.82 -8.26 -18.93
N ALA A 203 11.16 -8.23 -18.82
CA ALA A 203 11.98 -7.18 -19.41
C ALA A 203 11.80 -7.04 -20.93
N ASP A 204 11.66 -8.15 -21.64
CA ASP A 204 11.55 -8.19 -23.09
C ASP A 204 10.10 -8.09 -23.60
N TYR A 205 9.13 -7.95 -22.68
CA TYR A 205 7.72 -7.81 -23.04
C TYR A 205 7.34 -6.34 -23.19
N THR A 206 6.41 -6.06 -24.13
CA THR A 206 5.91 -4.69 -24.38
C THR A 206 4.88 -4.25 -23.36
N GLY A 207 4.21 -5.19 -22.71
CA GLY A 207 3.06 -4.97 -21.85
C GLY A 207 1.71 -5.16 -22.56
N GLU A 208 1.69 -5.16 -23.88
CA GLU A 208 0.47 -5.37 -24.68
C GLU A 208 0.09 -6.85 -24.82
N GLU A 209 0.97 -7.74 -24.42
CA GLU A 209 0.75 -9.18 -24.50
C GLU A 209 -0.41 -9.63 -23.62
N VAL A 210 -1.20 -10.56 -24.14
CA VAL A 210 -2.24 -11.26 -23.39
C VAL A 210 -1.74 -12.69 -23.18
N LEU A 211 -1.08 -12.91 -22.03
CA LEU A 211 -0.54 -14.24 -21.70
C LEU A 211 -1.70 -15.22 -21.43
N PRO A 212 -1.54 -16.51 -21.80
CA PRO A 212 -2.59 -17.51 -21.60
C PRO A 212 -3.11 -17.57 -20.14
N GLU A 213 -2.23 -17.35 -19.16
CA GLU A 213 -2.55 -17.41 -17.73
C GLU A 213 -3.39 -16.23 -17.25
N LEU A 214 -3.39 -15.09 -17.95
CA LEU A 214 -3.97 -13.83 -17.47
C LEU A 214 -5.44 -13.60 -17.85
N GLU A 215 -6.13 -14.64 -18.31
CA GLU A 215 -7.59 -14.61 -18.52
C GLU A 215 -8.08 -13.46 -19.43
N GLY A 216 -7.35 -13.19 -20.50
CA GLY A 216 -7.70 -12.16 -21.48
C GLY A 216 -7.26 -10.74 -21.14
N LYS A 217 -6.57 -10.54 -20.02
CA LYS A 217 -6.05 -9.24 -19.62
C LYS A 217 -4.67 -8.98 -20.22
N LYS A 218 -4.39 -7.72 -20.53
CA LYS A 218 -3.06 -7.30 -20.96
C LYS A 218 -2.08 -7.36 -19.80
N LEU A 219 -0.84 -7.75 -20.08
CA LEU A 219 0.22 -7.84 -19.08
C LEU A 219 0.41 -6.52 -18.30
N LYS A 220 0.48 -5.38 -19.01
CA LYS A 220 0.65 -4.08 -18.35
C LYS A 220 -0.45 -3.74 -17.36
N ASP A 221 -1.69 -4.09 -17.65
CA ASP A 221 -2.82 -3.80 -16.77
C ASP A 221 -2.74 -4.63 -15.48
N VAL A 222 -2.33 -5.90 -15.61
CA VAL A 222 -2.13 -6.76 -14.44
C VAL A 222 -0.94 -6.31 -13.61
N LEU A 223 0.17 -5.91 -14.25
CA LEU A 223 1.37 -5.45 -13.55
C LEU A 223 1.20 -4.11 -12.84
N LEU A 224 0.25 -3.28 -13.29
CA LEU A 224 -0.03 -1.98 -12.68
C LEU A 224 -1.28 -1.95 -11.80
N GLU A 225 -1.95 -3.10 -11.61
CA GLU A 225 -3.10 -3.16 -10.70
C GLU A 225 -2.74 -2.55 -9.33
N PRO A 226 -3.52 -1.56 -8.83
CA PRO A 226 -3.20 -0.90 -7.58
C PRO A 226 -3.24 -1.85 -6.39
N THR A 227 -2.37 -1.59 -5.42
CA THR A 227 -2.38 -2.27 -4.13
C THR A 227 -3.71 -2.03 -3.42
N ARG A 228 -4.34 -3.10 -2.95
CA ARG A 228 -5.57 -3.02 -2.18
C ARG A 228 -5.36 -2.32 -0.84
N ILE A 229 -6.31 -1.46 -0.47
CA ILE A 229 -6.35 -0.78 0.82
C ILE A 229 -7.36 -1.50 1.71
N TYR A 230 -6.90 -2.03 2.83
CA TYR A 230 -7.69 -2.88 3.73
C TYR A 230 -8.34 -2.13 4.89
N VAL A 231 -8.20 -0.82 4.95
CA VAL A 231 -8.60 0.01 6.10
C VAL A 231 -10.08 -0.17 6.43
N LYS A 232 -10.96 0.04 5.44
CA LYS A 232 -12.42 -0.05 5.66
C LYS A 232 -12.88 -1.46 6.00
N ALA A 233 -12.19 -2.47 5.51
CA ALA A 233 -12.49 -3.88 5.85
C ALA A 233 -12.08 -4.21 7.30
N ALA A 234 -10.91 -3.76 7.74
CA ALA A 234 -10.34 -4.15 9.03
C ALA A 234 -10.82 -3.31 10.20
N LEU A 235 -11.15 -2.02 10.02
CA LEU A 235 -11.56 -1.13 11.12
C LEU A 235 -12.73 -1.65 11.96
N PRO A 236 -13.83 -2.15 11.38
CA PRO A 236 -14.91 -2.72 12.19
C PRO A 236 -14.48 -3.91 13.05
N LEU A 237 -13.55 -4.73 12.53
CA LEU A 237 -13.01 -5.88 13.25
C LEU A 237 -12.17 -5.45 14.45
N ILE A 238 -11.43 -4.38 14.31
CA ILE A 238 -10.61 -3.79 15.38
C ILE A 238 -11.50 -3.17 16.45
N LYS A 239 -12.53 -2.44 16.05
CA LYS A 239 -13.48 -1.79 16.96
C LYS A 239 -14.24 -2.79 17.82
N GLU A 240 -14.61 -3.94 17.27
CA GLU A 240 -15.26 -5.03 18.01
C GLU A 240 -14.24 -5.95 18.71
N GLU A 241 -12.97 -5.66 18.64
CA GLU A 241 -11.89 -6.45 19.27
C GLU A 241 -11.90 -7.95 18.90
N LEU A 242 -12.20 -8.23 17.63
CA LEU A 242 -12.33 -9.59 17.10
C LEU A 242 -11.00 -10.20 16.63
N VAL A 243 -9.97 -9.39 16.46
CA VAL A 243 -8.70 -9.79 15.82
C VAL A 243 -7.56 -9.66 16.83
N ASN A 244 -6.78 -10.72 17.00
CA ASN A 244 -5.64 -10.76 17.91
C ASN A 244 -4.33 -10.32 17.25
N GLY A 245 -4.21 -10.49 15.94
CA GLY A 245 -3.03 -10.13 15.16
C GLY A 245 -3.40 -9.84 13.71
N ILE A 246 -2.64 -8.96 13.08
CA ILE A 246 -2.76 -8.63 11.67
C ILE A 246 -1.37 -8.64 11.03
N ALA A 247 -1.24 -9.28 9.89
CA ALA A 247 -0.04 -9.23 9.07
C ALA A 247 -0.36 -8.63 7.70
N HIS A 248 0.33 -7.56 7.35
CA HIS A 248 0.31 -6.97 6.02
C HIS A 248 1.40 -7.66 5.18
N ILE A 249 1.00 -8.36 4.13
CA ILE A 249 1.91 -9.15 3.32
C ILE A 249 2.57 -8.28 2.26
N THR A 250 3.82 -7.92 2.52
CA THR A 250 4.65 -7.03 1.70
C THR A 250 5.92 -7.76 1.23
N GLY A 251 7.03 -7.06 1.06
CA GLY A 251 8.31 -7.65 0.70
C GLY A 251 8.74 -8.74 1.68
N GLY A 252 9.25 -9.83 1.16
CA GLY A 252 9.56 -11.03 1.94
C GLY A 252 8.40 -12.03 2.03
N GLY A 253 7.26 -11.74 1.42
CA GLY A 253 6.12 -12.64 1.31
C GLY A 253 5.56 -13.13 2.64
N PHE A 254 5.10 -14.37 2.66
CA PHE A 254 4.57 -14.99 3.88
C PHE A 254 5.66 -15.18 4.93
N ILE A 255 6.84 -15.57 4.50
CA ILE A 255 7.92 -16.02 5.39
C ILE A 255 8.39 -14.89 6.32
N GLU A 256 8.54 -13.66 5.81
CA GLU A 256 8.99 -12.53 6.63
C GLU A 256 7.87 -11.77 7.33
N ASN A 257 6.67 -11.74 6.74
CA ASN A 257 5.60 -10.90 7.27
C ASN A 257 4.68 -11.60 8.26
N VAL A 258 4.36 -12.87 8.04
CA VAL A 258 3.44 -13.60 8.92
C VAL A 258 3.94 -13.68 10.36
N PRO A 259 5.23 -13.97 10.62
CA PRO A 259 5.76 -14.03 11.99
C PRO A 259 5.67 -12.72 12.77
N ARG A 260 5.51 -11.60 12.10
CA ARG A 260 5.41 -10.28 12.75
C ARG A 260 4.13 -10.09 13.55
N MET A 261 3.11 -10.96 13.34
CA MET A 261 1.83 -10.82 14.05
C MET A 261 1.71 -11.68 15.31
N PHE A 262 2.76 -12.42 15.70
CA PHE A 262 2.73 -13.27 16.90
C PHE A 262 4.09 -13.35 17.59
N ALA A 263 4.10 -13.90 18.81
CA ALA A 263 5.31 -14.05 19.62
C ALA A 263 6.23 -15.19 19.11
N ASP A 264 7.49 -15.14 19.51
CA ASP A 264 8.55 -16.02 19.01
C ASP A 264 8.37 -17.52 19.31
N ASP A 265 7.53 -17.85 20.28
CA ASP A 265 7.23 -19.25 20.65
C ASP A 265 6.09 -19.86 19.83
N LEU A 266 5.49 -19.09 18.96
CA LEU A 266 4.39 -19.49 18.07
C LEU A 266 4.86 -19.62 16.62
N ALA A 267 4.07 -20.32 15.83
CA ALA A 267 4.26 -20.48 14.39
C ALA A 267 2.92 -20.46 13.66
N ALA A 268 2.97 -20.13 12.38
CA ALA A 268 1.83 -20.25 11.48
C ALA A 268 1.94 -21.55 10.67
N GLU A 269 0.92 -22.35 10.70
CA GLU A 269 0.75 -23.50 9.81
C GLU A 269 -0.28 -23.15 8.75
N ILE A 270 0.15 -23.08 7.49
CA ILE A 270 -0.66 -22.62 6.35
C ILE A 270 -0.89 -23.79 5.40
N ASP A 271 -2.14 -24.00 5.03
CA ASP A 271 -2.55 -24.93 3.99
C ASP A 271 -2.51 -24.23 2.65
N GLU A 272 -1.52 -24.54 1.83
CA GLU A 272 -1.31 -23.94 0.51
C GLU A 272 -2.54 -24.11 -0.40
N SER A 273 -3.23 -25.25 -0.31
CA SER A 273 -4.40 -25.52 -1.15
C SER A 273 -5.55 -24.54 -0.93
N LYS A 274 -5.56 -23.84 0.18
CA LYS A 274 -6.59 -22.85 0.55
C LYS A 274 -6.20 -21.41 0.21
N VAL A 275 -4.98 -21.19 -0.25
CA VAL A 275 -4.52 -19.87 -0.71
C VAL A 275 -5.09 -19.62 -2.11
N PRO A 276 -5.84 -18.55 -2.34
CA PRO A 276 -6.41 -18.22 -3.65
C PRO A 276 -5.35 -17.59 -4.56
N VAL A 277 -4.40 -18.39 -5.03
CA VAL A 277 -3.28 -17.93 -5.84
C VAL A 277 -3.78 -17.27 -7.12
N LEU A 278 -3.43 -16.01 -7.33
CA LEU A 278 -3.83 -15.26 -8.52
C LEU A 278 -3.04 -15.69 -9.77
N PRO A 279 -3.65 -15.60 -10.96
CA PRO A 279 -3.02 -15.99 -12.22
C PRO A 279 -1.64 -15.38 -12.47
N ILE A 280 -1.42 -14.13 -12.07
CA ILE A 280 -0.12 -13.46 -12.27
C ILE A 280 1.02 -14.18 -11.54
N PHE A 281 0.77 -14.78 -10.38
CA PHE A 281 1.80 -15.50 -9.64
C PHE A 281 2.17 -16.82 -10.33
N LYS A 282 1.21 -17.48 -10.95
CA LYS A 282 1.47 -18.66 -11.79
C LYS A 282 2.31 -18.31 -13.02
N ALA A 283 2.01 -17.16 -13.63
CA ALA A 283 2.79 -16.65 -14.76
C ALA A 283 4.22 -16.30 -14.32
N LEU A 284 4.40 -15.62 -13.21
CA LEU A 284 5.73 -15.27 -12.67
C LEU A 284 6.56 -16.51 -12.36
N GLU A 285 5.99 -17.51 -11.74
CA GLU A 285 6.67 -18.78 -11.44
C GLU A 285 7.14 -19.46 -12.73
N LYS A 286 6.26 -19.54 -13.73
CA LYS A 286 6.53 -20.19 -15.01
C LYS A 286 7.56 -19.41 -15.84
N TYR A 287 7.29 -18.16 -16.14
CA TYR A 287 8.15 -17.34 -17.01
C TYR A 287 9.46 -16.92 -16.36
N GLY A 288 9.46 -16.81 -15.04
CA GLY A 288 10.66 -16.47 -14.26
C GLY A 288 11.48 -17.70 -13.86
N GLU A 289 10.97 -18.91 -14.11
CA GLU A 289 11.61 -20.16 -13.66
C GLU A 289 11.96 -20.10 -12.17
N ILE A 290 11.03 -19.56 -11.36
CA ILE A 290 11.21 -19.36 -9.92
C ILE A 290 10.80 -20.66 -9.21
N LYS A 291 11.61 -21.07 -8.24
CA LYS A 291 11.26 -22.23 -7.40
C LYS A 291 9.98 -21.96 -6.64
N HIS A 292 9.12 -22.96 -6.54
CA HIS A 292 7.81 -22.82 -5.91
C HIS A 292 7.90 -22.26 -4.48
N GLU A 293 8.82 -22.76 -3.67
CA GLU A 293 9.02 -22.29 -2.29
C GLU A 293 9.44 -20.80 -2.25
N GLU A 294 10.27 -20.36 -3.19
CA GLU A 294 10.73 -18.99 -3.27
C GLU A 294 9.58 -18.00 -3.57
N MET A 295 8.51 -18.45 -4.22
CA MET A 295 7.35 -17.60 -4.48
C MET A 295 6.75 -17.05 -3.18
N PHE A 296 6.68 -17.89 -2.12
CA PHE A 296 6.17 -17.49 -0.81
C PHE A 296 7.14 -16.62 0.01
N GLU A 297 8.40 -16.56 -0.39
CA GLU A 297 9.43 -15.69 0.19
C GLU A 297 9.47 -14.30 -0.46
N ILE A 298 8.80 -14.14 -1.61
CA ILE A 298 8.87 -12.91 -2.42
C ILE A 298 7.51 -12.23 -2.53
N PHE A 299 6.45 -12.99 -2.82
CA PHE A 299 5.15 -12.48 -3.23
C PHE A 299 4.03 -12.78 -2.22
N ASN A 300 2.94 -12.04 -2.33
CA ASN A 300 1.75 -12.24 -1.51
C ASN A 300 0.88 -13.43 -1.95
N MET A 301 1.11 -13.99 -3.12
CA MET A 301 0.47 -15.18 -3.69
C MET A 301 -1.07 -15.12 -3.81
N GLY A 302 -1.68 -13.99 -3.52
CA GLY A 302 -3.13 -13.79 -3.56
C GLY A 302 -3.73 -13.37 -2.23
N ILE A 303 -2.95 -13.32 -1.16
CA ILE A 303 -3.36 -12.86 0.18
C ILE A 303 -2.51 -11.64 0.56
N GLY A 304 -3.15 -10.49 0.70
CA GLY A 304 -2.45 -9.26 1.07
C GLY A 304 -2.54 -8.90 2.55
N LEU A 305 -3.52 -9.45 3.26
CA LEU A 305 -3.68 -9.24 4.70
C LEU A 305 -4.07 -10.57 5.37
N MET A 306 -3.44 -10.88 6.49
CA MET A 306 -3.80 -12.03 7.32
C MET A 306 -4.24 -11.57 8.69
N LEU A 307 -5.23 -12.26 9.22
CA LEU A 307 -5.82 -12.01 10.54
C LEU A 307 -5.66 -13.26 11.39
N ALA A 308 -5.17 -13.12 12.62
CA ALA A 308 -5.21 -14.16 13.63
C ALA A 308 -6.43 -13.95 14.51
N VAL A 309 -7.35 -14.91 14.52
CA VAL A 309 -8.67 -14.76 15.12
C VAL A 309 -8.99 -15.98 15.98
N LYS A 310 -9.54 -15.76 17.18
CA LYS A 310 -10.05 -16.86 17.98
C LYS A 310 -11.11 -17.66 17.21
N PRO A 311 -11.15 -19.00 17.34
CA PRO A 311 -12.14 -19.82 16.63
C PRO A 311 -13.57 -19.34 16.81
N GLU A 312 -13.96 -18.92 18.00
CA GLU A 312 -15.31 -18.44 18.31
C GLU A 312 -15.66 -17.12 17.64
N ASN A 313 -14.67 -16.34 17.17
CA ASN A 313 -14.88 -15.04 16.51
C ASN A 313 -14.90 -15.15 14.97
N VAL A 314 -14.56 -16.29 14.40
CA VAL A 314 -14.42 -16.45 12.94
C VAL A 314 -15.71 -16.12 12.20
N GLU A 315 -16.84 -16.63 12.66
CA GLU A 315 -18.14 -16.39 12.00
C GLU A 315 -18.54 -14.91 12.07
N ARG A 316 -18.28 -14.23 13.20
CA ARG A 316 -18.55 -12.81 13.33
C ARG A 316 -17.66 -11.96 12.40
N VAL A 317 -16.39 -12.34 12.25
CA VAL A 317 -15.49 -11.69 11.28
C VAL A 317 -16.05 -11.84 9.85
N LYS A 318 -16.47 -13.02 9.47
CA LYS A 318 -17.08 -13.27 8.16
C LYS A 318 -18.37 -12.48 7.94
N GLU A 319 -19.19 -12.31 8.96
CA GLU A 319 -20.42 -11.51 8.88
C GLU A 319 -20.12 -10.02 8.61
N LEU A 320 -19.06 -9.48 9.21
CA LEU A 320 -18.67 -8.08 9.05
C LEU A 320 -17.97 -7.79 7.72
N LEU A 321 -17.37 -8.80 7.10
CA LEU A 321 -16.67 -8.69 5.83
C LEU A 321 -17.62 -9.09 4.69
N ASP A 322 -17.94 -8.12 3.82
CA ASP A 322 -18.77 -8.36 2.63
C ASP A 322 -17.90 -8.82 1.46
N GLU A 323 -17.14 -9.91 1.69
CA GLU A 323 -16.21 -10.47 0.72
C GLU A 323 -15.82 -11.90 1.12
N PRO A 324 -15.26 -12.70 0.20
CA PRO A 324 -14.70 -13.99 0.56
C PRO A 324 -13.59 -13.87 1.60
N VAL A 325 -13.66 -14.67 2.65
CA VAL A 325 -12.64 -14.78 3.70
C VAL A 325 -12.09 -16.19 3.66
N TYR A 326 -10.78 -16.33 3.53
CA TYR A 326 -10.12 -17.62 3.35
C TYR A 326 -9.53 -18.09 4.67
N GLU A 327 -10.02 -19.22 5.17
CA GLU A 327 -9.40 -19.91 6.31
C GLU A 327 -8.18 -20.68 5.80
N ILE A 328 -7.01 -20.07 5.87
CA ILE A 328 -5.80 -20.60 5.25
C ILE A 328 -4.87 -21.34 6.20
N GLY A 329 -5.12 -21.26 7.50
CA GLY A 329 -4.25 -21.91 8.46
C GLY A 329 -4.61 -21.64 9.90
N ARG A 330 -3.68 -21.92 10.78
CA ARG A 330 -3.83 -21.73 12.22
C ARG A 330 -2.50 -21.43 12.90
N ILE A 331 -2.58 -20.87 14.08
CA ILE A 331 -1.43 -20.64 14.94
C ILE A 331 -1.18 -21.92 15.76
N VAL A 332 0.06 -22.36 15.73
CA VAL A 332 0.53 -23.55 16.44
C VAL A 332 1.72 -23.20 17.32
N LYS A 333 2.08 -24.09 18.21
CA LYS A 333 3.33 -23.99 18.95
C LYS A 333 4.50 -24.14 17.98
N LYS A 334 5.50 -23.29 18.11
CA LYS A 334 6.67 -23.32 17.22
C LYS A 334 7.48 -24.59 17.43
N ASP A 335 7.75 -25.28 16.34
CA ASP A 335 8.63 -26.44 16.26
C ASP A 335 9.47 -26.29 14.97
N GLY A 336 10.58 -25.56 15.08
CA GLY A 336 11.45 -25.23 13.96
C GLY A 336 11.13 -23.88 13.34
N ALA A 337 10.54 -23.85 12.14
CA ALA A 337 10.25 -22.63 11.41
C ALA A 337 9.05 -21.86 11.97
N SER A 338 9.06 -20.54 11.83
CA SER A 338 7.95 -19.67 12.23
C SER A 338 6.77 -19.73 11.26
N VAL A 339 6.98 -20.15 10.02
CA VAL A 339 5.95 -20.35 9.00
C VAL A 339 6.17 -21.73 8.38
N VAL A 340 5.15 -22.56 8.40
CA VAL A 340 5.14 -23.88 7.77
C VAL A 340 4.02 -23.90 6.74
N ILE A 341 4.37 -24.12 5.48
CA ILE A 341 3.41 -24.20 4.37
C ILE A 341 3.31 -25.66 3.95
N LYS A 342 2.09 -26.22 3.98
CA LYS A 342 1.84 -27.64 3.65
C LYS A 342 0.95 -27.80 2.43
#